data_5069971029106f70746dc45ebbafb823
#
_entry.id   5069971029106f70746dc45ebbafb823
#
_cell.length_a   1.000
_cell.length_b   1.000
_cell.length_c   1.000
_cell.angle_alpha   90.00
_cell.angle_beta   90.00
_cell.angle_gamma   90.00
#
_symmetry.space_group_name_H-M   'P 1'
#
loop_
_entity.id
_entity.type
_entity.pdbx_description
1 polymer ?
#
loop_
_entity_poly.entity_id
_entity_poly.type
_entity_poly.pdbx_seq_one_letter_code
_entity_poly.pdbx_strand_id
1 'polypeptide(L)'
;MKKKILVADDDPGIRDIFKIIFERAGYSIEIKDDAEDVLKNNFTIPDVFLIDKLLSGYDGLDICRHLKSNPLTSRIPVIMVSASPDIGVTAIKAGADDFVEKPFDLKYLLKVIERNISRAKNETQTRAVRNLQD
;
A
#
# COMPACT_ATOMS: atom_id res chain seq x y z
N MET A 1 8.65 -5.87 -16.51
CA MET A 1 7.25 -5.46 -16.26
C MET A 1 7.21 -4.35 -15.21
N LYS A 2 6.30 -3.41 -15.39
CA LYS A 2 6.13 -2.33 -14.42
C LYS A 2 5.56 -2.88 -13.11
N LYS A 3 6.08 -2.40 -12.00
CA LYS A 3 5.49 -2.66 -10.69
C LYS A 3 4.19 -1.86 -10.56
N LYS A 4 3.23 -2.42 -9.88
CA LYS A 4 1.90 -1.83 -9.75
C LYS A 4 1.65 -1.33 -8.33
N ILE A 5 1.15 -0.09 -8.23
CA ILE A 5 0.71 0.50 -6.97
C ILE A 5 -0.81 0.57 -7.00
N LEU A 6 -1.46 0.04 -5.95
CA LEU A 6 -2.88 0.26 -5.76
C LEU A 6 -3.06 1.36 -4.71
N VAL A 7 -3.71 2.45 -5.09
CA VAL A 7 -3.99 3.57 -4.20
C VAL A 7 -5.46 3.54 -3.81
N ALA A 8 -5.73 3.56 -2.52
CA ALA A 8 -7.08 3.74 -2.00
C ALA A 8 -7.13 5.12 -1.32
N ASP A 9 -7.74 6.07 -2.00
CA ASP A 9 -7.87 7.47 -1.55
C ASP A 9 -9.05 8.09 -2.28
N ASP A 10 -9.91 8.79 -1.54
CA ASP A 10 -11.10 9.42 -2.13
C ASP A 10 -10.94 10.90 -2.47
N ASP A 11 -9.76 11.48 -2.25
CA ASP A 11 -9.46 12.87 -2.63
C ASP A 11 -9.08 12.94 -4.11
N PRO A 12 -9.91 13.56 -4.98
CA PRO A 12 -9.63 13.60 -6.42
C PRO A 12 -8.32 14.31 -6.75
N GLY A 13 -7.96 15.36 -6.01
CA GLY A 13 -6.73 16.11 -6.26
C GLY A 13 -5.49 15.27 -5.99
N ILE A 14 -5.50 14.53 -4.90
CA ILE A 14 -4.40 13.63 -4.54
C ILE A 14 -4.28 12.50 -5.55
N ARG A 15 -5.41 11.92 -5.98
CA ARG A 15 -5.41 10.84 -6.97
C ARG A 15 -4.76 11.26 -8.28
N ASP A 16 -5.09 12.46 -8.78
CA ASP A 16 -4.51 12.98 -10.01
C ASP A 16 -3.00 13.17 -9.89
N ILE A 17 -2.55 13.72 -8.77
CA ILE A 17 -1.12 13.93 -8.49
C ILE A 17 -0.39 12.58 -8.44
N PHE A 18 -0.91 11.61 -7.72
CA PHE A 18 -0.32 10.28 -7.61
C PHE A 18 -0.20 9.60 -8.97
N LYS A 19 -1.25 9.69 -9.79
CA LYS A 19 -1.23 9.11 -11.11
C LYS A 19 -0.07 9.65 -11.95
N ILE A 20 0.06 10.97 -11.99
CA ILE A 20 1.13 11.61 -12.77
C ILE A 20 2.51 11.20 -12.26
N ILE A 21 2.72 11.28 -10.94
CA ILE A 21 4.03 11.08 -10.34
C ILE A 21 4.45 9.61 -10.39
N PHE A 22 3.56 8.71 -10.08
CA PHE A 22 3.89 7.28 -10.07
C PHE A 22 4.09 6.76 -11.48
N GLU A 23 3.31 7.21 -12.45
CA GLU A 23 3.52 6.83 -13.85
C GLU A 23 4.87 7.33 -14.37
N ARG A 24 5.26 8.57 -14.01
CA ARG A 24 6.57 9.12 -14.37
C ARG A 24 7.71 8.34 -13.73
N ALA A 25 7.49 7.81 -12.53
CA ALA A 25 8.49 7.00 -11.85
C ALA A 25 8.57 5.56 -12.38
N GLY A 26 7.74 5.19 -13.36
CA GLY A 26 7.78 3.89 -13.99
C GLY A 26 6.82 2.86 -13.42
N TYR A 27 5.89 3.27 -12.56
CA TYR A 27 4.87 2.36 -12.00
C TYR A 27 3.60 2.38 -12.82
N SER A 28 2.87 1.26 -12.81
CA SER A 28 1.46 1.28 -13.19
C SER A 28 0.64 1.54 -11.93
N ILE A 29 -0.55 2.11 -12.09
CA ILE A 29 -1.36 2.52 -10.96
C ILE A 29 -2.81 2.10 -11.16
N GLU A 30 -3.41 1.59 -10.08
CA GLU A 30 -4.85 1.37 -9.99
C GLU A 30 -5.36 2.20 -8.82
N ILE A 31 -6.43 2.99 -9.04
CA ILE A 31 -6.98 3.87 -8.01
C ILE A 31 -8.36 3.36 -7.62
N LYS A 32 -8.59 3.23 -6.31
CA LYS A 32 -9.90 2.94 -5.73
C LYS A 32 -10.31 4.10 -4.85
N ASP A 33 -11.46 4.68 -5.13
CA ASP A 33 -12.05 5.73 -4.30
C ASP A 33 -13.10 5.19 -3.33
N ASP A 34 -13.33 3.89 -3.36
CA ASP A 34 -14.33 3.20 -2.56
C ASP A 34 -13.68 2.06 -1.77
N ALA A 35 -13.82 2.13 -0.45
CA ALA A 35 -13.32 1.09 0.44
C ALA A 35 -13.98 -0.27 0.17
N GLU A 36 -15.24 -0.28 -0.25
CA GLU A 36 -15.95 -1.54 -0.50
C GLU A 36 -15.30 -2.35 -1.62
N ASP A 37 -14.80 -1.70 -2.66
CA ASP A 37 -14.08 -2.40 -3.74
C ASP A 37 -12.86 -3.14 -3.21
N VAL A 38 -12.14 -2.53 -2.30
CA VAL A 38 -10.96 -3.17 -1.68
C VAL A 38 -11.41 -4.31 -0.77
N LEU A 39 -12.43 -4.09 0.06
CA LEU A 39 -12.94 -5.10 0.99
C LEU A 39 -13.54 -6.31 0.27
N LYS A 40 -14.10 -6.12 -0.91
CA LYS A 40 -14.64 -7.20 -1.75
C LYS A 40 -13.57 -7.84 -2.63
N ASN A 41 -12.33 -7.41 -2.51
CA ASN A 41 -11.21 -7.89 -3.32
C ASN A 41 -11.41 -7.64 -4.82
N ASN A 42 -12.12 -6.57 -5.17
CA ASN A 42 -12.39 -6.18 -6.55
C ASN A 42 -11.23 -5.32 -7.10
N PHE A 43 -10.09 -5.95 -7.27
CA PHE A 43 -8.89 -5.31 -7.80
C PHE A 43 -7.91 -6.37 -8.32
N THR A 44 -6.96 -5.94 -9.13
CA THR A 44 -5.84 -6.78 -9.54
C THR A 44 -4.75 -6.71 -8.48
N ILE A 45 -4.17 -7.85 -8.10
CA ILE A 45 -3.14 -7.91 -7.05
C ILE A 45 -1.97 -6.98 -7.41
N PRO A 46 -1.68 -5.98 -6.56
CA PRO A 46 -0.57 -5.05 -6.82
C PRO A 46 0.74 -5.54 -6.20
N ASP A 47 1.79 -4.75 -6.40
CA ASP A 47 3.06 -4.97 -5.70
C ASP A 47 3.11 -4.22 -4.36
N VAL A 48 2.27 -3.20 -4.20
CA VAL A 48 2.16 -2.44 -2.95
C VAL A 48 0.79 -1.77 -2.87
N PHE A 49 0.24 -1.70 -1.66
CA PHE A 49 -0.98 -0.93 -1.36
C PHE A 49 -0.60 0.38 -0.68
N LEU A 50 -1.19 1.47 -1.13
CA LEU A 50 -1.09 2.78 -0.49
C LEU A 50 -2.50 3.18 -0.04
N ILE A 51 -2.76 3.12 1.26
CA ILE A 51 -4.11 3.23 1.81
C ILE A 51 -4.23 4.47 2.70
N ASP A 52 -5.17 5.36 2.38
CA ASP A 52 -5.50 6.48 3.25
C ASP A 52 -6.25 5.98 4.49
N LYS A 53 -5.90 6.52 5.66
CA LYS A 53 -6.59 6.18 6.91
C LYS A 53 -8.07 6.54 6.87
N LEU A 54 -8.43 7.64 6.21
CA LEU A 54 -9.83 8.07 6.06
C LEU A 54 -10.27 7.85 4.62
N LEU A 55 -11.15 6.87 4.43
CA LEU A 55 -11.60 6.49 3.10
C LEU A 55 -13.13 6.33 3.10
N SER A 56 -13.84 7.36 2.64
CA SER A 56 -15.29 7.34 2.42
C SER A 56 -16.10 6.73 3.58
N GLY A 57 -15.83 7.20 4.82
CA GLY A 57 -16.53 6.72 6.01
C GLY A 57 -15.98 5.43 6.60
N TYR A 58 -14.96 4.85 6.02
CA TYR A 58 -14.26 3.67 6.56
C TYR A 58 -12.94 4.07 7.18
N ASP A 59 -12.50 3.32 8.18
CA ASP A 59 -11.16 3.46 8.74
C ASP A 59 -10.20 2.62 7.89
N GLY A 60 -9.18 3.27 7.32
CA GLY A 60 -8.17 2.58 6.53
C GLY A 60 -7.42 1.50 7.30
N LEU A 61 -7.38 1.60 8.63
CA LEU A 61 -6.77 0.55 9.46
C LEU A 61 -7.55 -0.76 9.36
N ASP A 62 -8.89 -0.70 9.26
CA ASP A 62 -9.70 -1.89 9.06
C ASP A 62 -9.45 -2.50 7.68
N ILE A 63 -9.24 -1.66 6.67
CA ILE A 63 -8.88 -2.13 5.33
C ILE A 63 -7.53 -2.82 5.37
N CYS A 64 -6.56 -2.26 6.08
CA CYS A 64 -5.25 -2.85 6.27
C CYS A 64 -5.36 -4.24 6.91
N ARG A 65 -6.13 -4.35 8.00
CA ARG A 65 -6.36 -5.65 8.68
C ARG A 65 -6.96 -6.66 7.73
N HIS A 66 -7.93 -6.26 6.92
CA HIS A 66 -8.54 -7.12 5.92
C HIS A 66 -7.50 -7.65 4.93
N LEU A 67 -6.68 -6.76 4.36
CA LEU A 67 -5.65 -7.15 3.40
C LEU A 67 -4.61 -8.09 4.03
N LYS A 68 -4.23 -7.84 5.27
CA LYS A 68 -3.23 -8.64 5.97
C LYS A 68 -3.77 -9.99 6.45
N SER A 69 -5.08 -10.12 6.60
CA SER A 69 -5.72 -11.39 6.98
C SER A 69 -6.09 -12.27 5.78
N ASN A 70 -6.06 -11.73 4.57
CA ASN A 70 -6.38 -12.48 3.36
C ASN A 70 -5.12 -13.15 2.81
N PRO A 71 -5.09 -14.48 2.63
CA PRO A 71 -3.91 -15.18 2.11
C PRO A 71 -3.41 -14.65 0.77
N LEU A 72 -4.31 -14.12 -0.07
CA LEU A 72 -3.94 -13.60 -1.39
C LEU A 72 -3.16 -12.28 -1.31
N THR A 73 -3.33 -11.51 -0.23
CA THR A 73 -2.75 -10.18 -0.11
C THR A 73 -1.86 -10.01 1.12
N SER A 74 -1.83 -10.98 2.03
CA SER A 74 -1.13 -10.86 3.32
C SER A 74 0.36 -10.55 3.18
N ARG A 75 1.00 -10.93 2.09
CA ARG A 75 2.43 -10.70 1.86
C ARG A 75 2.72 -9.46 1.03
N ILE A 76 1.67 -8.80 0.52
CA ILE A 76 1.84 -7.55 -0.23
C ILE A 76 2.02 -6.41 0.78
N PRO A 77 3.04 -5.56 0.63
CA PRO A 77 3.22 -4.45 1.56
C PRO A 77 2.03 -3.50 1.55
N VAL A 78 1.64 -3.06 2.74
CA VAL A 78 0.61 -2.03 2.91
C VAL A 78 1.25 -0.82 3.57
N ILE A 79 1.18 0.33 2.90
CA ILE A 79 1.65 1.61 3.41
C ILE A 79 0.43 2.44 3.77
N MET A 80 0.33 2.83 5.04
CA MET A 80 -0.75 3.70 5.51
C MET A 80 -0.36 5.17 5.34
N VAL A 81 -1.33 6.00 4.94
CA VAL A 81 -1.13 7.44 4.80
C VAL A 81 -2.16 8.15 5.67
N SER A 82 -1.73 9.12 6.49
CA SER A 82 -2.62 9.82 7.41
C SER A 82 -2.05 11.16 7.82
N ALA A 83 -2.95 12.11 8.13
CA ALA A 83 -2.58 13.38 8.75
C ALA A 83 -2.44 13.26 10.29
N SER A 84 -2.81 12.13 10.87
CA SER A 84 -2.71 11.90 12.30
C SER A 84 -1.25 11.67 12.72
N PRO A 85 -0.72 12.41 13.72
CA PRO A 85 0.66 12.22 14.16
C PRO A 85 0.91 10.87 14.84
N ASP A 86 -0.13 10.19 15.31
CA ASP A 86 -0.01 8.92 16.01
C ASP A 86 -0.20 7.70 15.11
N ILE A 87 -0.25 7.92 13.77
CA ILE A 87 -0.56 6.83 12.83
C ILE A 87 0.43 5.69 12.91
N GLY A 88 1.70 5.97 13.21
CA GLY A 88 2.74 4.94 13.19
C GLY A 88 2.44 3.74 14.08
N VAL A 89 2.06 3.99 15.33
CA VAL A 89 1.77 2.92 16.29
C VAL A 89 0.54 2.11 15.87
N THR A 90 -0.55 2.80 15.55
CA THR A 90 -1.80 2.13 15.18
C THR A 90 -1.71 1.41 13.85
N ALA A 91 -0.97 1.96 12.89
CA ALA A 91 -0.75 1.32 11.60
C ALA A 91 0.01 0.00 11.74
N ILE A 92 1.10 0.01 12.51
CA ILE A 92 1.88 -1.21 12.73
C ILE A 92 1.05 -2.27 13.45
N LYS A 93 0.26 -1.88 14.46
CA LYS A 93 -0.65 -2.81 15.15
C LYS A 93 -1.70 -3.41 14.22
N ALA A 94 -2.12 -2.66 13.20
CA ALA A 94 -3.06 -3.17 12.19
C ALA A 94 -2.40 -4.07 11.15
N GLY A 95 -1.07 -4.22 11.20
CA GLY A 95 -0.32 -5.06 10.29
C GLY A 95 0.29 -4.32 9.11
N ALA A 96 0.24 -2.98 9.10
CA ALA A 96 0.87 -2.20 8.04
C ALA A 96 2.39 -2.39 8.05
N ASP A 97 2.98 -2.41 6.87
CA ASP A 97 4.42 -2.56 6.71
C ASP A 97 5.15 -1.23 6.87
N ASP A 98 4.45 -0.12 6.61
CA ASP A 98 5.02 1.22 6.71
C ASP A 98 3.91 2.25 6.84
N PHE A 99 4.28 3.49 7.08
CA PHE A 99 3.33 4.59 7.13
C PHE A 99 3.99 5.88 6.67
N VAL A 100 3.16 6.81 6.17
CA VAL A 100 3.60 8.13 5.73
C VAL A 100 2.63 9.17 6.29
N GLU A 101 3.17 10.18 6.95
CA GLU A 101 2.39 11.25 7.56
C GLU A 101 2.16 12.38 6.54
N LYS A 102 0.94 12.88 6.48
CA LYS A 102 0.60 14.05 5.66
C LYS A 102 0.89 15.34 6.44
N PRO A 103 1.38 16.41 5.81
CA PRO A 103 1.80 16.48 4.41
C PRO A 103 3.14 15.77 4.20
N PHE A 104 3.35 15.17 3.05
CA PHE A 104 4.56 14.43 2.74
C PHE A 104 5.29 15.00 1.53
N ASP A 105 6.60 14.76 1.50
CA ASP A 105 7.43 15.03 0.33
C ASP A 105 7.26 13.86 -0.65
N LEU A 106 7.03 14.17 -1.93
CA LEU A 106 6.82 13.16 -2.95
C LEU A 106 8.04 12.27 -3.18
N LYS A 107 9.24 12.82 -3.07
CA LYS A 107 10.47 12.03 -3.17
C LYS A 107 10.58 11.04 -2.02
N TYR A 108 10.20 11.46 -0.82
CA TYR A 108 10.18 10.59 0.33
C TYR A 108 9.17 9.46 0.16
N LEU A 109 7.96 9.78 -0.33
CA LEU A 109 6.93 8.78 -0.58
C LEU A 109 7.42 7.72 -1.59
N LEU A 110 8.06 8.16 -2.68
CA LEU A 110 8.61 7.23 -3.67
C LEU A 110 9.67 6.31 -3.06
N LYS A 111 10.51 6.84 -2.16
CA LYS A 111 11.51 6.02 -1.46
C LYS A 111 10.84 4.98 -0.55
N VAL A 112 9.79 5.36 0.15
CA VAL A 112 9.04 4.44 1.02
C VAL A 112 8.42 3.32 0.19
N ILE A 113 7.82 3.66 -0.94
CA ILE A 113 7.24 2.67 -1.85
C ILE A 113 8.31 1.71 -2.35
N GLU A 114 9.41 2.24 -2.85
CA GLU A 114 10.51 1.44 -3.41
C GLU A 114 11.11 0.49 -2.37
N ARG A 115 11.37 0.98 -1.15
CA ARG A 115 11.95 0.12 -0.11
C ARG A 115 11.02 -1.01 0.30
N ASN A 116 9.70 -0.79 0.28
CA ASN A 116 8.73 -1.82 0.64
C ASN A 116 8.61 -2.88 -0.45
N ILE A 117 8.61 -2.48 -1.72
CA ILE A 117 8.60 -3.42 -2.84
C ILE A 117 9.87 -4.26 -2.83
N SER A 118 11.02 -3.65 -2.61
CA SER A 118 12.31 -4.35 -2.55
C SER A 118 12.38 -5.33 -1.40
N ARG A 119 11.89 -4.95 -0.22
CA ARG A 119 11.84 -5.81 0.96
C ARG A 119 10.97 -7.03 0.71
N ALA A 120 9.78 -6.85 0.16
CA ALA A 120 8.87 -7.95 -0.15
C ALA A 120 9.47 -8.92 -1.17
N LYS A 121 10.16 -8.41 -2.18
CA LYS A 121 10.86 -9.22 -3.17
C LYS A 121 11.96 -10.06 -2.51
N ASN A 122 12.75 -9.46 -1.61
CA ASN A 122 13.84 -10.16 -0.92
C ASN A 122 13.28 -11.25 0.00
N GLU A 123 12.20 -10.99 0.71
CA GLU A 123 11.53 -11.98 1.56
C GLU A 123 11.04 -13.18 0.74
N THR A 124 10.45 -12.92 -0.42
CA THR A 124 9.99 -13.98 -1.31
C THR A 124 11.15 -14.83 -1.81
N GLN A 125 12.26 -14.21 -2.20
CA GLN A 125 13.46 -14.94 -2.64
C GLN A 125 14.06 -15.78 -1.52
N THR A 126 14.11 -15.25 -0.29
CA THR A 126 14.62 -15.97 0.87
C THR A 126 13.78 -17.21 1.15
N ARG A 127 12.45 -17.10 1.07
CA ARG A 127 11.55 -18.26 1.26
C ARG A 127 11.74 -19.32 0.18
N ALA A 128 11.90 -18.89 -1.06
CA ALA A 128 12.15 -19.83 -2.18
C ALA A 128 13.44 -20.62 -1.95
N VAL A 129 14.51 -19.95 -1.50
CA VAL A 129 15.78 -20.61 -1.19
C VAL A 129 15.62 -21.60 -0.03
N ARG A 130 14.90 -21.22 1.03
CA ARG A 130 14.64 -22.12 2.17
C ARG A 130 13.88 -23.37 1.72
N ASN A 131 12.87 -23.21 0.87
CA ASN A 131 12.10 -24.34 0.37
C ASN A 131 12.92 -25.30 -0.47
N LEU A 132 13.94 -24.79 -1.15
CA LEU A 132 14.85 -25.65 -1.94
C LEU A 132 15.81 -26.45 -1.06
N GLN A 133 16.06 -26.01 0.17
CA GLN A 133 16.97 -26.68 1.11
C GLN A 133 16.29 -27.78 1.93
N ASP A 134 15.00 -27.77 1.99
CA ASP A 134 14.20 -28.76 2.69
C ASP A 134 13.89 -29.94 1.76
#